data_b5bc9a4c6f7d0a758b905e88311c797d
#
_entry.id   b5bc9a4c6f7d0a758b905e88311c797d
#
_cell.length_a   1.000
_cell.length_b   1.000
_cell.length_c   1.000
_cell.angle_alpha   90.00
_cell.angle_beta   90.00
_cell.angle_gamma   90.00
#
_symmetry.space_group_name_H-M   'P 1'
#
loop_
_entity.id
_entity.type
_entity.pdbx_description
1 polymer ?
#
loop_
_entity_poly.entity_id
_entity_poly.type
_entity_poly.pdbx_seq_one_letter_code
_entity_poly.pdbx_strand_id
1 'polypeptide(L)'
;MTTILSIQSSVAYGHVGNSAATFPLMRMGVEVYPVLTVHFSNHTGYGEWRGPLLAAADVADVITGIDERGALERVDAVLSGYQGGEDVGAVILDAVALVKSRNPAAVYCCDPVMGDVGRGMFVRPGIPEFMRDRVVPAADVITPNHFELDFLSGRETRTVADVLDAVDGVRSNGPATVLVTSVLTD
;
A
#
# COMPACT_ATOMS: atom_id res chain seq x y z
N MET A 1 -20.58 10.51 -0.15
CA MET A 1 -19.30 10.85 -0.83
C MET A 1 -18.30 9.83 -0.30
N THR A 2 -17.60 9.12 -1.18
CA THR A 2 -16.60 8.12 -0.78
C THR A 2 -15.43 8.78 -0.08
N THR A 3 -14.99 8.23 1.04
CA THR A 3 -13.87 8.73 1.84
C THR A 3 -12.78 7.68 1.95
N ILE A 4 -11.51 8.06 1.69
CA ILE A 4 -10.35 7.16 1.72
C ILE A 4 -9.31 7.68 2.72
N LEU A 5 -8.88 6.82 3.65
CA LEU A 5 -7.67 7.01 4.43
C LEU A 5 -6.48 6.49 3.62
N SER A 6 -5.61 7.38 3.14
CA SER A 6 -4.50 7.03 2.26
C SER A 6 -3.16 7.10 3.00
N ILE A 7 -2.61 5.95 3.39
CA ILE A 7 -1.37 5.85 4.18
C ILE A 7 -0.22 5.44 3.26
N GLN A 8 0.51 6.40 2.73
CA GLN A 8 1.51 6.19 1.69
C GLN A 8 2.66 7.20 1.79
N SER A 9 3.70 6.97 0.98
CA SER A 9 4.79 7.94 0.80
C SER A 9 4.29 9.26 0.20
N SER A 10 5.08 10.31 0.39
CA SER A 10 4.96 11.57 -0.34
C SER A 10 6.31 12.04 -0.83
N VAL A 11 6.35 12.63 -2.01
CA VAL A 11 7.54 13.26 -2.59
C VAL A 11 7.24 14.68 -3.02
N ALA A 12 8.23 15.57 -2.87
CA ALA A 12 8.09 16.96 -3.32
C ALA A 12 8.23 17.07 -4.85
N TYR A 13 9.15 16.29 -5.45
CA TYR A 13 9.40 16.22 -6.88
C TYR A 13 9.11 14.82 -7.40
N GLY A 14 8.15 14.71 -8.31
CA GLY A 14 7.65 13.45 -8.88
C GLY A 14 6.23 13.11 -8.40
N HIS A 15 5.72 11.98 -8.86
CA HIS A 15 4.32 11.57 -8.66
C HIS A 15 4.27 10.11 -8.23
N VAL A 16 4.38 9.86 -6.93
CA VAL A 16 4.25 8.53 -6.30
C VAL A 16 3.51 8.65 -4.96
N GLY A 17 2.94 7.56 -4.50
CA GLY A 17 2.21 7.51 -3.24
C GLY A 17 1.14 8.60 -3.16
N ASN A 18 1.04 9.30 -2.04
CA ASN A 18 0.07 10.39 -1.85
C ASN A 18 0.25 11.55 -2.83
N SER A 19 1.48 11.81 -3.32
CA SER A 19 1.73 12.84 -4.34
C SER A 19 1.13 12.48 -5.71
N ALA A 20 0.85 11.18 -5.97
CA ALA A 20 0.16 10.73 -7.17
C ALA A 20 -1.33 10.51 -6.93
N ALA A 21 -1.71 9.87 -5.81
CA ALA A 21 -3.06 9.39 -5.58
C ALA A 21 -4.06 10.48 -5.15
N THR A 22 -3.62 11.43 -4.31
CA THR A 22 -4.54 12.38 -3.66
C THR A 22 -5.29 13.24 -4.66
N PHE A 23 -4.59 13.89 -5.58
CA PHE A 23 -5.21 14.83 -6.52
C PHE A 23 -6.22 14.15 -7.48
N PRO A 24 -5.91 13.03 -8.16
CA PRO A 24 -6.87 12.34 -9.01
C PRO A 24 -8.12 11.88 -8.24
N LEU A 25 -7.95 11.31 -7.05
CA LEU A 25 -9.08 10.88 -6.22
C LEU A 25 -9.99 12.05 -5.85
N MET A 26 -9.42 13.19 -5.42
CA MET A 26 -10.21 14.40 -5.12
C MET A 26 -10.91 14.94 -6.36
N ARG A 27 -10.28 14.87 -7.55
CA ARG A 27 -10.92 15.25 -8.82
C ARG A 27 -12.07 14.33 -9.23
N MET A 28 -12.08 13.09 -8.75
CA MET A 28 -13.18 12.14 -8.93
C MET A 28 -14.29 12.30 -7.88
N GLY A 29 -14.18 13.28 -6.99
CA GLY A 29 -15.18 13.54 -5.94
C GLY A 29 -15.01 12.66 -4.69
N VAL A 30 -13.81 12.06 -4.50
CA VAL A 30 -13.46 11.29 -3.32
C VAL A 30 -12.85 12.22 -2.28
N GLU A 31 -13.28 12.09 -1.02
CA GLU A 31 -12.61 12.72 0.13
C GLU A 31 -11.38 11.88 0.48
N VAL A 32 -10.24 12.51 0.65
CA VAL A 32 -8.97 11.80 0.95
C VAL A 32 -8.34 12.35 2.22
N TYR A 33 -8.02 11.48 3.17
CA TYR A 33 -7.20 11.78 4.35
C TYR A 33 -5.79 11.23 4.13
N PRO A 34 -4.85 12.05 3.61
CA PRO A 34 -3.49 11.58 3.33
C PRO A 34 -2.66 11.54 4.62
N VAL A 35 -2.19 10.37 4.99
CA VAL A 35 -1.21 10.14 6.07
C VAL A 35 0.11 9.72 5.41
N LEU A 36 1.20 10.39 5.78
CA LEU A 36 2.50 10.16 5.16
C LEU A 36 3.29 9.11 5.92
N THR A 37 3.93 8.19 5.20
CA THR A 37 4.92 7.25 5.76
C THR A 37 6.33 7.80 5.64
N VAL A 38 6.59 8.56 4.59
CA VAL A 38 7.84 9.29 4.34
C VAL A 38 7.54 10.61 3.65
N HIS A 39 8.44 11.58 3.77
CA HIS A 39 8.42 12.80 2.98
C HIS A 39 9.79 13.04 2.35
N PHE A 40 9.94 12.65 1.09
CA PHE A 40 11.21 12.73 0.38
C PHE A 40 11.24 13.90 -0.63
N SER A 41 12.45 14.34 -0.94
CA SER A 41 12.67 15.38 -1.95
C SER A 41 12.19 14.96 -3.33
N ASN A 42 12.34 13.68 -3.68
CA ASN A 42 12.00 13.13 -4.99
C ASN A 42 11.75 11.62 -4.92
N HIS A 43 11.23 11.09 -6.01
CA HIS A 43 11.11 9.65 -6.19
C HIS A 43 12.48 8.97 -6.09
N THR A 44 12.59 7.90 -5.29
CA THR A 44 13.85 7.17 -5.05
C THR A 44 14.46 6.56 -6.32
N GLY A 45 13.64 6.34 -7.35
CA GLY A 45 14.08 5.89 -8.67
C GLY A 45 14.89 6.91 -9.47
N TYR A 46 14.96 8.18 -9.03
CA TYR A 46 15.76 9.23 -9.68
C TYR A 46 17.21 9.25 -9.19
N GLY A 47 17.61 8.35 -8.32
CA GLY A 47 18.93 8.26 -7.71
C GLY A 47 18.90 8.68 -6.24
N GLU A 48 19.78 9.59 -5.83
CA GLU A 48 19.83 10.07 -4.45
C GLU A 48 18.59 10.89 -4.07
N TRP A 49 18.17 10.77 -2.84
CA TRP A 49 17.02 11.46 -2.27
C TRP A 49 17.36 11.97 -0.86
N ARG A 50 16.59 12.93 -0.37
CA ARG A 50 16.68 13.50 0.97
C ARG A 50 15.29 13.57 1.59
N GLY A 51 15.24 13.66 2.89
CA GLY A 51 13.99 13.82 3.64
C GLY A 51 13.77 12.69 4.66
N PRO A 52 12.82 12.88 5.58
CA PRO A 52 12.60 11.94 6.66
C PRO A 52 11.79 10.73 6.24
N LEU A 53 12.13 9.56 6.84
CA LEU A 53 11.15 8.53 7.13
C LEU A 53 10.44 8.98 8.42
N LEU A 54 9.12 8.93 8.43
CA LEU A 54 8.36 9.29 9.62
C LEU A 54 8.44 8.15 10.64
N ALA A 55 8.54 8.50 11.91
CA ALA A 55 8.52 7.50 12.96
C ALA A 55 7.11 6.87 13.05
N ALA A 56 7.04 5.57 13.33
CA ALA A 56 5.78 4.85 13.47
C ALA A 56 4.83 5.52 14.49
N ALA A 57 5.40 6.06 15.57
CA ALA A 57 4.63 6.79 16.59
C ALA A 57 3.97 8.07 16.02
N ASP A 58 4.68 8.82 15.16
CA ASP A 58 4.12 10.04 14.55
C ASP A 58 2.99 9.70 13.58
N VAL A 59 3.15 8.62 12.81
CA VAL A 59 2.10 8.12 11.89
C VAL A 59 0.87 7.68 12.69
N ALA A 60 1.06 6.95 13.78
CA ALA A 60 -0.01 6.49 14.66
C ALA A 60 -0.74 7.67 15.33
N ASP A 61 -0.01 8.69 15.75
CA ASP A 61 -0.57 9.88 16.40
C ASP A 61 -1.47 10.68 15.46
N VAL A 62 -1.06 10.84 14.20
CA VAL A 62 -1.89 11.47 13.16
C VAL A 62 -3.20 10.69 12.97
N ILE A 63 -3.16 9.36 12.90
CA ILE A 63 -4.35 8.51 12.73
C ILE A 63 -5.26 8.62 13.97
N THR A 64 -4.67 8.61 15.16
CA THR A 64 -5.38 8.81 16.42
C THR A 64 -6.12 10.16 16.44
N GLY A 65 -5.45 11.24 16.01
CA GLY A 65 -6.08 12.56 15.93
C GLY A 65 -7.25 12.62 14.96
N ILE A 66 -7.20 11.84 13.86
CA ILE A 66 -8.33 11.70 12.92
C ILE A 66 -9.49 10.93 13.57
N ASP A 67 -9.20 9.84 14.31
CA ASP A 67 -10.22 9.05 15.04
C ASP A 67 -10.92 9.88 16.13
N GLU A 68 -10.17 10.65 16.91
CA GLU A 68 -10.71 11.54 17.96
C GLU A 68 -11.70 12.59 17.41
N ARG A 69 -11.66 12.88 16.12
CA ARG A 69 -12.64 13.75 15.43
C ARG A 69 -13.86 13.00 14.92
N GLY A 70 -13.94 11.68 15.12
CA GLY A 70 -14.98 10.82 14.57
C GLY A 70 -14.92 10.68 13.05
N ALA A 71 -13.79 11.07 12.43
CA ALA A 71 -13.68 11.07 10.97
C ALA A 71 -13.50 9.67 10.39
N LEU A 72 -12.94 8.73 11.17
CA LEU A 72 -12.75 7.35 10.71
C LEU A 72 -14.07 6.57 10.52
N GLU A 73 -15.16 6.98 11.15
CA GLU A 73 -16.49 6.38 10.93
C GLU A 73 -17.00 6.55 9.49
N ARG A 74 -16.47 7.53 8.76
CA ARG A 74 -16.85 7.84 7.38
C ARG A 74 -15.87 7.26 6.34
N VAL A 75 -14.82 6.59 6.78
CA VAL A 75 -13.83 6.01 5.86
C VAL A 75 -14.40 4.74 5.24
N ASP A 76 -14.56 4.77 3.92
CA ASP A 76 -15.04 3.63 3.12
C ASP A 76 -13.91 2.70 2.68
N ALA A 77 -12.67 3.24 2.60
CA ALA A 77 -11.50 2.43 2.24
C ALA A 77 -10.22 2.96 2.90
N VAL A 78 -9.34 2.03 3.25
CA VAL A 78 -7.94 2.31 3.54
C VAL A 78 -7.12 1.95 2.31
N LEU A 79 -6.27 2.88 1.85
CA LEU A 79 -5.33 2.66 0.77
C LEU A 79 -3.91 2.76 1.34
N SER A 80 -3.13 1.70 1.23
CA SER A 80 -1.72 1.72 1.62
C SER A 80 -0.79 1.46 0.43
N GLY A 81 0.43 1.97 0.54
CA GLY A 81 1.48 1.75 -0.45
C GLY A 81 2.84 1.63 0.25
N TYR A 82 3.86 2.36 -0.22
CA TYR A 82 5.21 2.30 0.37
C TYR A 82 5.18 2.67 1.86
N GLN A 83 5.57 1.71 2.70
CA GLN A 83 5.46 1.86 4.16
C GLN A 83 6.75 2.36 4.83
N GLY A 84 7.92 2.25 4.18
CA GLY A 84 9.20 2.74 4.70
C GLY A 84 9.89 1.83 5.73
N GLY A 85 9.13 1.13 6.58
CA GLY A 85 9.62 0.21 7.62
C GLY A 85 8.53 -0.77 8.08
N GLU A 86 8.93 -1.87 8.71
CA GLU A 86 7.99 -2.86 9.27
C GLU A 86 7.17 -2.28 10.42
N ASP A 87 7.76 -1.40 11.21
CA ASP A 87 7.11 -0.70 12.32
C ASP A 87 5.95 0.19 11.83
N VAL A 88 6.15 0.92 10.73
CA VAL A 88 5.07 1.66 10.07
C VAL A 88 4.05 0.71 9.44
N GLY A 89 4.50 -0.42 8.89
CA GLY A 89 3.61 -1.47 8.40
C GLY A 89 2.67 -2.02 9.47
N ALA A 90 3.18 -2.21 10.70
CA ALA A 90 2.34 -2.59 11.84
C ALA A 90 1.29 -1.50 12.17
N VAL A 91 1.67 -0.23 12.17
CA VAL A 91 0.73 0.91 12.36
C VAL A 91 -0.35 0.93 11.27
N ILE A 92 0.01 0.61 10.02
CA ILE A 92 -0.98 0.51 8.93
C ILE A 92 -2.01 -0.59 9.23
N LEU A 93 -1.57 -1.76 9.69
CA LEU A 93 -2.49 -2.85 10.06
C LEU A 93 -3.39 -2.46 11.25
N ASP A 94 -2.86 -1.79 12.24
CA ASP A 94 -3.63 -1.27 13.37
C ASP A 94 -4.67 -0.23 12.91
N ALA A 95 -4.29 0.66 11.99
CA ALA A 95 -5.21 1.62 11.38
C ALA A 95 -6.33 0.93 10.57
N VAL A 96 -6.01 -0.11 9.81
CA VAL A 96 -7.02 -0.93 9.10
C VAL A 96 -8.00 -1.56 10.09
N ALA A 97 -7.49 -2.16 11.17
CA ALA A 97 -8.33 -2.76 12.20
C ALA A 97 -9.22 -1.70 12.88
N LEU A 98 -8.67 -0.52 13.18
CA LEU A 98 -9.40 0.60 13.77
C LEU A 98 -10.51 1.09 12.82
N VAL A 99 -10.20 1.36 11.55
CA VAL A 99 -11.21 1.78 10.56
C VAL A 99 -12.31 0.73 10.41
N LYS A 100 -11.96 -0.57 10.27
CA LYS A 100 -12.95 -1.64 10.17
C LYS A 100 -13.78 -1.79 11.46
N SER A 101 -13.26 -1.41 12.61
CA SER A 101 -14.04 -1.36 13.86
C SER A 101 -15.05 -0.20 13.90
N ARG A 102 -14.77 0.93 13.22
CA ARG A 102 -15.66 2.08 13.08
C ARG A 102 -16.65 1.91 11.92
N ASN A 103 -16.17 1.38 10.80
CA ASN A 103 -16.96 1.06 9.63
C ASN A 103 -16.66 -0.38 9.15
N PRO A 104 -17.43 -1.39 9.57
CA PRO A 104 -17.21 -2.79 9.16
C PRO A 104 -17.30 -3.06 7.65
N ALA A 105 -17.89 -2.15 6.88
CA ALA A 105 -17.97 -2.25 5.43
C ALA A 105 -16.73 -1.67 4.70
N ALA A 106 -15.80 -1.06 5.44
CA ALA A 106 -14.60 -0.48 4.86
C ALA A 106 -13.70 -1.53 4.22
N VAL A 107 -13.15 -1.20 3.06
CA VAL A 107 -12.27 -2.05 2.25
C VAL A 107 -10.81 -1.68 2.49
N TYR A 108 -9.95 -2.65 2.64
CA TYR A 108 -8.51 -2.42 2.66
C TYR A 108 -7.90 -2.76 1.30
N CYS A 109 -7.39 -1.75 0.60
CA CYS A 109 -6.64 -1.86 -0.64
C CYS A 109 -5.14 -1.63 -0.36
N CYS A 110 -4.31 -2.62 -0.65
CA CYS A 110 -2.87 -2.55 -0.46
C CYS A 110 -2.16 -2.58 -1.81
N ASP A 111 -1.35 -1.57 -2.09
CA ASP A 111 -0.29 -1.62 -3.10
C ASP A 111 0.97 -2.17 -2.42
N PRO A 112 1.38 -3.43 -2.70
CA PRO A 112 2.44 -4.12 -1.97
C PRO A 112 3.83 -3.72 -2.49
N VAL A 113 4.16 -2.44 -2.41
CA VAL A 113 5.38 -1.84 -2.95
C VAL A 113 6.62 -2.49 -2.36
N MET A 114 7.34 -3.28 -3.16
CA MET A 114 8.57 -3.98 -2.75
C MET A 114 9.70 -3.88 -3.75
N GLY A 115 9.39 -3.94 -5.03
CA GLY A 115 10.37 -4.03 -6.10
C GLY A 115 9.77 -3.89 -7.49
N ASP A 116 10.59 -4.07 -8.52
CA ASP A 116 10.15 -4.03 -9.92
C ASP A 116 11.06 -4.88 -10.80
N VAL A 117 10.53 -5.31 -11.95
CA VAL A 117 11.32 -6.00 -12.97
C VAL A 117 12.50 -5.13 -13.39
N GLY A 118 13.69 -5.72 -13.46
CA GLY A 118 14.93 -5.03 -13.85
C GLY A 118 15.58 -4.19 -12.74
N ARG A 119 14.86 -3.86 -11.67
CA ARG A 119 15.40 -3.15 -10.48
C ARG A 119 15.61 -4.07 -9.29
N GLY A 120 14.85 -5.18 -9.23
CA GLY A 120 14.82 -6.04 -8.06
C GLY A 120 14.14 -5.39 -6.85
N MET A 121 14.36 -5.95 -5.67
CA MET A 121 13.88 -5.36 -4.40
C MET A 121 14.57 -4.02 -4.13
N PHE A 122 13.78 -3.00 -3.78
CA PHE A 122 14.29 -1.66 -3.41
C PHE A 122 13.82 -1.21 -2.03
N VAL A 123 13.06 -2.03 -1.34
CA VAL A 123 12.67 -1.81 0.06
C VAL A 123 13.71 -2.39 1.02
N ARG A 124 13.62 -2.04 2.30
CA ARG A 124 14.53 -2.55 3.32
C ARG A 124 14.32 -4.06 3.54
N PRO A 125 15.37 -4.81 3.94
CA PRO A 125 15.23 -6.20 4.37
C PRO A 125 14.14 -6.34 5.45
N GLY A 126 13.37 -7.44 5.40
CA GLY A 126 12.26 -7.72 6.28
C GLY A 126 10.89 -7.21 5.76
N ILE A 127 10.87 -6.09 5.03
CA ILE A 127 9.62 -5.57 4.46
C ILE A 127 8.94 -6.56 3.50
N PRO A 128 9.64 -7.23 2.57
CA PRO A 128 8.99 -8.18 1.67
C PRO A 128 8.29 -9.33 2.41
N GLU A 129 8.96 -9.91 3.39
CA GLU A 129 8.40 -10.99 4.21
C GLU A 129 7.22 -10.49 5.06
N PHE A 130 7.36 -9.32 5.69
CA PHE A 130 6.27 -8.69 6.44
C PHE A 130 5.06 -8.41 5.55
N MET A 131 5.29 -7.92 4.33
CA MET A 131 4.24 -7.67 3.36
C MET A 131 3.50 -8.96 3.00
N ARG A 132 4.24 -10.02 2.64
CA ARG A 132 3.68 -11.34 2.28
C ARG A 132 2.93 -11.98 3.44
N ASP A 133 3.51 -11.97 4.66
CA ASP A 133 3.05 -12.80 5.77
C ASP A 133 2.02 -12.09 6.66
N ARG A 134 1.95 -10.75 6.61
CA ARG A 134 1.10 -9.96 7.50
C ARG A 134 0.16 -9.00 6.76
N VAL A 135 0.66 -8.25 5.78
CA VAL A 135 -0.11 -7.19 5.15
C VAL A 135 -1.06 -7.73 4.10
N VAL A 136 -0.55 -8.55 3.17
CA VAL A 136 -1.36 -9.14 2.09
C VAL A 136 -2.50 -10.00 2.63
N PRO A 137 -2.31 -10.86 3.66
CA PRO A 137 -3.42 -11.61 4.24
C PRO A 137 -4.52 -10.76 4.88
N ALA A 138 -4.21 -9.52 5.29
CA ALA A 138 -5.18 -8.61 5.89
C ALA A 138 -5.94 -7.76 4.85
N ALA A 139 -5.46 -7.73 3.60
CA ALA A 139 -6.03 -6.92 2.54
C ALA A 139 -7.24 -7.58 1.87
N ASP A 140 -8.22 -6.76 1.47
CA ASP A 140 -9.35 -7.19 0.65
C ASP A 140 -9.01 -7.12 -0.85
N VAL A 141 -8.19 -6.12 -1.22
CA VAL A 141 -7.71 -5.86 -2.58
C VAL A 141 -6.21 -5.62 -2.54
N ILE A 142 -5.46 -6.20 -3.48
CA ILE A 142 -4.05 -5.87 -3.67
C ILE A 142 -3.74 -5.54 -5.14
N THR A 143 -2.71 -4.71 -5.36
CA THR A 143 -2.33 -4.24 -6.71
C THR A 143 -0.85 -4.52 -7.04
N PRO A 144 -0.36 -5.76 -6.92
CA PRO A 144 1.04 -6.07 -7.17
C PRO A 144 1.41 -5.85 -8.64
N ASN A 145 2.64 -5.42 -8.89
CA ASN A 145 3.22 -5.59 -10.22
C ASN A 145 3.66 -7.04 -10.43
N HIS A 146 4.16 -7.37 -11.64
CA HIS A 146 4.56 -8.74 -11.99
C HIS A 146 5.65 -9.28 -11.06
N PHE A 147 6.67 -8.49 -10.76
CA PHE A 147 7.77 -8.86 -9.85
C PHE A 147 7.27 -9.13 -8.42
N GLU A 148 6.37 -8.31 -7.94
CA GLU A 148 5.76 -8.44 -6.61
C GLU A 148 4.85 -9.66 -6.53
N LEU A 149 4.09 -9.95 -7.60
CA LEU A 149 3.29 -11.16 -7.68
C LEU A 149 4.14 -12.42 -7.60
N ASP A 150 5.26 -12.46 -8.33
CA ASP A 150 6.20 -13.59 -8.28
C ASP A 150 6.72 -13.83 -6.87
N PHE A 151 7.12 -12.75 -6.18
CA PHE A 151 7.57 -12.86 -4.79
C PHE A 151 6.46 -13.33 -3.85
N LEU A 152 5.26 -12.73 -3.95
CA LEU A 152 4.13 -13.05 -3.06
C LEU A 152 3.62 -14.49 -3.25
N SER A 153 3.64 -14.98 -4.48
CA SER A 153 3.23 -16.36 -4.81
C SER A 153 4.32 -17.40 -4.59
N GLY A 154 5.59 -16.97 -4.49
CA GLY A 154 6.76 -17.84 -4.45
C GLY A 154 7.00 -18.57 -5.79
N ARG A 155 6.53 -18.02 -6.91
CA ARG A 155 6.65 -18.59 -8.26
C ARG A 155 7.31 -17.60 -9.20
N GLU A 156 7.94 -18.09 -10.24
CA GLU A 156 8.36 -17.31 -11.40
C GLU A 156 7.32 -17.54 -12.50
N THR A 157 6.66 -16.47 -12.92
CA THR A 157 5.60 -16.54 -13.94
C THR A 157 6.10 -16.04 -15.29
N ARG A 158 5.79 -16.76 -16.37
CA ARG A 158 6.25 -16.45 -17.73
C ARG A 158 5.10 -16.36 -18.74
N THR A 159 4.01 -17.04 -18.47
CA THR A 159 2.81 -17.05 -19.32
C THR A 159 1.63 -16.46 -18.58
N VAL A 160 0.60 -16.06 -19.30
CA VAL A 160 -0.66 -15.60 -18.71
C VAL A 160 -1.27 -16.68 -17.79
N ALA A 161 -1.13 -17.96 -18.15
CA ALA A 161 -1.63 -19.06 -17.32
C ALA A 161 -0.88 -19.12 -15.97
N ASP A 162 0.45 -18.98 -15.98
CA ASP A 162 1.24 -18.94 -14.75
C ASP A 162 0.85 -17.76 -13.86
N VAL A 163 0.61 -16.58 -14.46
CA VAL A 163 0.14 -15.39 -13.73
C VAL A 163 -1.21 -15.64 -13.07
N LEU A 164 -2.16 -16.27 -13.77
CA LEU A 164 -3.47 -16.59 -13.22
C LEU A 164 -3.36 -17.60 -12.08
N ASP A 165 -2.53 -18.63 -12.22
CA ASP A 165 -2.27 -19.61 -11.16
C ASP A 165 -1.59 -18.97 -9.94
N ALA A 166 -0.68 -18.03 -10.16
CA ALA A 166 -0.05 -17.25 -9.07
C ALA A 166 -1.06 -16.37 -8.35
N VAL A 167 -1.93 -15.69 -9.09
CA VAL A 167 -3.04 -14.89 -8.55
C VAL A 167 -3.96 -15.73 -7.67
N ASP A 168 -4.36 -16.92 -8.13
CA ASP A 168 -5.23 -17.81 -7.35
C ASP A 168 -4.53 -18.30 -6.07
N GLY A 169 -3.21 -18.55 -6.13
CA GLY A 169 -2.40 -18.86 -4.96
C GLY A 169 -2.39 -17.74 -3.93
N VAL A 170 -2.20 -16.50 -4.37
CA VAL A 170 -2.21 -15.32 -3.46
C VAL A 170 -3.61 -15.06 -2.91
N ARG A 171 -4.66 -15.18 -3.73
CA ARG A 171 -6.06 -15.02 -3.29
C ARG A 171 -6.45 -16.02 -2.22
N SER A 172 -5.93 -17.24 -2.28
CA SER A 172 -6.22 -18.26 -1.26
C SER A 172 -5.66 -17.91 0.13
N ASN A 173 -4.76 -16.90 0.21
CA ASN A 173 -4.10 -16.46 1.44
C ASN A 173 -4.67 -15.15 2.02
N GLY A 174 -5.75 -14.60 1.47
CA GLY A 174 -6.39 -13.40 2.05
C GLY A 174 -7.20 -12.56 1.06
N PRO A 175 -6.58 -11.86 0.10
CA PRO A 175 -7.27 -10.87 -0.70
C PRO A 175 -8.30 -11.51 -1.65
N ALA A 176 -9.52 -11.00 -1.64
CA ALA A 176 -10.56 -11.43 -2.57
C ALA A 176 -10.27 -10.98 -4.01
N THR A 177 -9.58 -9.83 -4.16
CA THR A 177 -9.26 -9.24 -5.45
C THR A 177 -7.76 -8.98 -5.59
N VAL A 178 -7.18 -9.44 -6.69
CA VAL A 178 -5.79 -9.16 -7.07
C VAL A 178 -5.78 -8.53 -8.46
N LEU A 179 -5.30 -7.30 -8.56
CA LEU A 179 -5.12 -6.57 -9.82
C LEU A 179 -3.63 -6.50 -10.14
N VAL A 180 -3.18 -7.37 -11.03
CA VAL A 180 -1.75 -7.39 -11.41
C VAL A 180 -1.46 -6.31 -12.45
N THR A 181 -0.46 -5.49 -12.16
CA THR A 181 0.01 -4.43 -13.05
C THR A 181 1.32 -4.82 -13.74
N SER A 182 1.65 -4.14 -14.84
CA SER A 182 2.95 -4.30 -15.54
C SER A 182 3.29 -5.77 -15.88
N VAL A 183 2.29 -6.54 -16.30
CA VAL A 183 2.48 -7.95 -16.65
C VAL A 183 3.33 -8.07 -17.92
N LEU A 184 4.40 -8.84 -17.84
CA LEU A 184 5.29 -9.17 -18.94
C LEU A 184 5.23 -10.69 -19.17
N THR A 185 4.72 -11.11 -20.31
CA THR A 185 4.64 -12.53 -20.70
C THR A 185 5.29 -12.76 -22.04
N ASP A 186 5.79 -13.99 -22.27
CA ASP A 186 6.33 -14.43 -23.55
C ASP A 186 5.24 -14.49 -24.63
#